data_14b89fdc549a306ab4c967cfaabcbd03
#
_entry.id   14b89fdc549a306ab4c967cfaabcbd03
#
_cell.length_a   1.000
_cell.length_b   1.000
_cell.length_c   1.000
_cell.angle_alpha   90.00
_cell.angle_beta   90.00
_cell.angle_gamma   90.00
#
_symmetry.space_group_name_H-M   'P 1'
#
loop_
_entity.id
_entity.type
_entity.pdbx_description
1 polymer ?
#
loop_
_entity_poly.entity_id
_entity_poly.type
_entity_poly.pdbx_seq_one_letter_code
_entity_poly.pdbx_strand_id
1 'polypeptide(L)'
;EGVRSEIEAYAPLVPDGSNWKATMLIEYPEVNERRRELARLIGVEDRMFVEVEGHARVYAIADEDLERETDEKTSSVHFLRFEFTTPMKAAIRAGAAVKLGCDHRNYPAHVAIAPETLASLAGDLR
;
A
#
# COMPACT_ATOMS: atom_id res chain seq x y z
N GLU A 1 -14.82 22.26 16.55
CA GLU A 1 -15.60 21.20 15.87
C GLU A 1 -15.04 20.83 14.52
N GLY A 2 -14.72 21.80 13.65
CA GLY A 2 -14.17 21.51 12.32
C GLY A 2 -12.85 20.76 12.38
N VAL A 3 -11.97 21.13 13.30
CA VAL A 3 -10.68 20.44 13.49
C VAL A 3 -10.89 19.01 13.95
N ARG A 4 -11.82 18.79 14.86
CA ARG A 4 -12.14 17.46 15.37
C ARG A 4 -12.70 16.55 14.28
N SER A 5 -13.59 17.09 13.42
CA SER A 5 -14.15 16.36 12.29
C SER A 5 -13.08 15.99 11.28
N GLU A 6 -12.12 16.90 11.03
CA GLU A 6 -11.00 16.61 10.13
C GLU A 6 -10.10 15.52 10.68
N ILE A 7 -9.79 15.54 11.98
CA ILE A 7 -9.01 14.49 12.62
C ILE A 7 -9.70 13.14 12.49
N GLU A 8 -10.99 13.07 12.75
CA GLU A 8 -11.76 11.84 12.63
C GLU A 8 -11.80 11.32 11.19
N ALA A 9 -11.90 12.22 10.19
CA ALA A 9 -11.93 11.84 8.79
C ALA A 9 -10.59 11.27 8.30
N TYR A 10 -9.47 11.79 8.80
CA TYR A 10 -8.13 11.39 8.37
C TYR A 10 -7.48 10.33 9.26
N ALA A 11 -8.02 10.08 10.45
CA ALA A 11 -7.44 9.10 11.38
C ALA A 11 -7.23 7.71 10.75
N PRO A 12 -8.14 7.16 9.92
CA PRO A 12 -7.92 5.87 9.27
C PRO A 12 -6.75 5.86 8.29
N LEU A 13 -6.27 7.03 7.86
CA LEU A 13 -5.16 7.16 6.91
C LEU A 13 -3.81 7.34 7.62
N VAL A 14 -3.80 7.39 8.94
CA VAL A 14 -2.59 7.60 9.75
C VAL A 14 -2.10 6.26 10.29
N PRO A 15 -0.81 5.92 10.19
CA PRO A 15 -0.26 4.72 10.80
C PRO A 15 -0.43 4.71 12.31
N ASP A 16 -0.64 3.54 12.90
CA ASP A 16 -0.87 3.38 14.34
C ASP A 16 0.36 2.85 15.11
N GLY A 17 1.51 2.77 14.46
CA GLY A 17 2.73 2.26 15.05
C GLY A 17 3.03 0.80 14.73
N SER A 18 2.10 0.08 14.12
CA SER A 18 2.25 -1.32 13.70
C SER A 18 2.01 -1.53 12.21
N ASN A 19 1.75 -0.47 11.48
CA ASN A 19 1.44 -0.57 10.06
C ASN A 19 2.01 0.60 9.27
N TRP A 20 2.01 0.43 7.97
CA TRP A 20 2.18 1.51 7.00
C TRP A 20 0.88 1.63 6.21
N LYS A 21 0.53 2.86 5.86
CA LYS A 21 -0.61 3.15 5.03
C LYS A 21 -0.16 3.87 3.77
N ALA A 22 -0.76 3.51 2.65
CA ALA A 22 -0.38 4.05 1.36
C ALA A 22 -1.61 4.30 0.51
N THR A 23 -1.52 5.30 -0.35
CA THR A 23 -2.49 5.54 -1.39
C THR A 23 -1.85 5.13 -2.71
N MET A 24 -2.48 4.17 -3.39
CA MET A 24 -2.02 3.73 -4.71
C MET A 24 -2.81 4.45 -5.79
N LEU A 25 -2.07 5.02 -6.75
CA LEU A 25 -2.66 5.70 -7.90
C LEU A 25 -2.25 4.96 -9.17
N ILE A 26 -3.23 4.69 -10.02
CA ILE A 26 -3.00 4.09 -11.34
C ILE A 26 -3.27 5.18 -12.37
N GLU A 27 -2.21 5.64 -13.04
CA GLU A 27 -2.28 6.78 -13.94
C GLU A 27 -2.08 6.40 -15.40
N TYR A 28 -3.11 6.61 -16.21
CA TYR A 28 -3.08 6.48 -17.66
C TYR A 28 -3.78 7.71 -18.24
N PRO A 29 -3.03 8.66 -18.82
CA PRO A 29 -3.61 9.92 -19.30
C PRO A 29 -4.66 9.75 -20.40
N GLU A 30 -4.50 8.75 -21.28
CA GLU A 30 -5.44 8.52 -22.36
C GLU A 30 -6.64 7.70 -21.84
N VAL A 31 -7.85 8.17 -22.12
CA VAL A 31 -9.09 7.59 -21.56
C VAL A 31 -9.30 6.12 -21.96
N ASN A 32 -9.10 5.80 -23.22
CA ASN A 32 -9.33 4.42 -23.71
C ASN A 32 -8.27 3.46 -23.15
N GLU A 33 -7.03 3.90 -23.05
CA GLU A 33 -5.95 3.13 -22.47
C GLU A 33 -6.21 2.89 -20.97
N ARG A 34 -6.61 3.93 -20.25
CA ARG A 34 -6.94 3.83 -18.82
C ARG A 34 -8.07 2.83 -18.59
N ARG A 35 -9.13 2.90 -19.39
CA ARG A 35 -10.28 2.00 -19.29
C ARG A 35 -9.86 0.55 -19.51
N ARG A 36 -9.03 0.30 -20.51
CA ARG A 36 -8.52 -1.03 -20.84
C ARG A 36 -7.63 -1.58 -19.74
N GLU A 37 -6.70 -0.76 -19.22
CA GLU A 37 -5.76 -1.19 -18.20
C GLU A 37 -6.44 -1.41 -16.85
N LEU A 38 -7.41 -0.58 -16.48
CA LEU A 38 -8.17 -0.79 -15.24
C LEU A 38 -8.97 -2.09 -15.29
N ALA A 39 -9.42 -2.52 -16.47
CA ALA A 39 -10.06 -3.84 -16.62
C ALA A 39 -9.06 -4.98 -16.46
N ARG A 40 -7.82 -4.80 -16.94
CA ARG A 40 -6.77 -5.82 -16.82
C ARG A 40 -6.21 -5.95 -15.41
N LEU A 41 -6.32 -4.91 -14.59
CA LEU A 41 -5.73 -4.83 -13.26
C LEU A 41 -6.70 -5.15 -12.12
N ILE A 42 -7.85 -5.74 -12.43
CA ILE A 42 -8.78 -6.19 -11.38
C ILE A 42 -8.02 -7.08 -10.38
N GLY A 43 -8.15 -6.76 -9.08
CA GLY A 43 -7.46 -7.48 -8.01
C GLY A 43 -6.06 -6.97 -7.68
N VAL A 44 -5.56 -5.95 -8.39
CA VAL A 44 -4.19 -5.44 -8.19
C VAL A 44 -3.97 -4.96 -6.75
N GLU A 45 -4.97 -4.36 -6.12
CA GLU A 45 -4.88 -3.85 -4.76
C GLU A 45 -4.60 -4.95 -3.74
N ASP A 46 -5.04 -6.17 -4.01
CA ASP A 46 -4.81 -7.33 -3.14
C ASP A 46 -3.47 -8.02 -3.41
N ARG A 47 -2.77 -7.61 -4.44
CA ARG A 47 -1.48 -8.18 -4.83
C ARG A 47 -0.30 -7.25 -4.57
N MET A 48 -0.55 -6.09 -3.99
CA MET A 48 0.51 -5.20 -3.51
C MET A 48 1.09 -5.76 -2.23
N PHE A 49 2.41 -5.74 -2.10
CA PHE A 49 3.08 -6.30 -0.92
C PHE A 49 4.28 -5.48 -0.47
N VAL A 50 4.62 -5.66 0.80
CA VAL A 50 5.89 -5.22 1.37
C VAL A 50 6.65 -6.48 1.80
N GLU A 51 7.91 -6.59 1.45
CA GLU A 51 8.75 -7.72 1.82
C GLU A 51 9.94 -7.24 2.64
N VAL A 52 9.99 -7.65 3.90
CA VAL A 52 11.09 -7.38 4.81
C VAL A 52 12.08 -8.54 4.73
N GLU A 53 13.36 -8.25 4.59
CA GLU A 53 14.41 -9.28 4.51
C GLU A 53 14.30 -10.28 5.65
N GLY A 54 14.23 -11.56 5.29
CA GLY A 54 14.11 -12.65 6.27
C GLY A 54 12.69 -12.96 6.72
N HIS A 55 11.69 -12.28 6.17
CA HIS A 55 10.29 -12.48 6.54
C HIS A 55 9.42 -12.75 5.31
N ALA A 56 8.24 -13.34 5.54
CA ALA A 56 7.27 -13.54 4.48
C ALA A 56 6.70 -12.19 4.01
N ARG A 57 6.21 -12.17 2.76
CA ARG A 57 5.56 -10.97 2.21
C ARG A 57 4.33 -10.57 3.01
N VAL A 58 4.16 -9.27 3.19
CA VAL A 58 2.96 -8.69 3.81
C VAL A 58 2.12 -8.10 2.69
N TYR A 59 0.97 -8.71 2.42
CA TYR A 59 0.06 -8.21 1.41
C TYR A 59 -0.82 -7.10 1.96
N ALA A 60 -1.16 -6.15 1.12
CA ALA A 60 -2.00 -5.03 1.49
C ALA A 60 -3.40 -5.47 1.89
N ILE A 61 -3.95 -4.82 2.91
CA ILE A 61 -5.39 -4.84 3.20
C ILE A 61 -5.92 -3.58 2.53
N ALA A 62 -6.76 -3.78 1.51
CA ALA A 62 -7.14 -2.68 0.62
C ALA A 62 -8.56 -2.21 0.86
N ASP A 63 -8.77 -0.90 0.70
CA ASP A 63 -10.10 -0.28 0.59
C ASP A 63 -11.07 -0.66 1.70
N GLU A 64 -10.60 -0.60 2.94
CA GLU A 64 -11.40 -0.98 4.12
C GLU A 64 -12.59 -0.05 4.36
N ASP A 65 -12.56 1.16 3.80
CA ASP A 65 -13.61 2.16 3.95
C ASP A 65 -14.78 1.93 2.99
N LEU A 66 -14.50 1.53 1.76
CA LEU A 66 -15.52 1.23 0.76
C LEU A 66 -14.91 0.42 -0.39
N GLU A 67 -15.76 -0.30 -1.09
CA GLU A 67 -15.35 -1.09 -2.24
C GLU A 67 -15.09 -0.16 -3.43
N ARG A 68 -13.94 -0.34 -4.10
CA ARG A 68 -13.52 0.48 -5.25
C ARG A 68 -13.34 -0.32 -6.53
N GLU A 69 -13.80 -1.56 -6.54
CA GLU A 69 -13.65 -2.45 -7.69
C GLU A 69 -14.99 -3.01 -8.11
N THR A 70 -15.18 -3.17 -9.41
CA THR A 70 -16.36 -3.80 -9.98
C THR A 70 -15.93 -5.05 -10.77
N ASP A 71 -16.89 -5.83 -11.26
CA ASP A 71 -16.60 -6.99 -12.10
C ASP A 71 -15.96 -6.60 -13.44
N GLU A 72 -16.08 -5.34 -13.84
CA GLU A 72 -15.58 -4.86 -15.13
C GLU A 72 -14.23 -4.20 -15.06
N LYS A 73 -13.91 -3.51 -13.94
CA LYS A 73 -12.66 -2.77 -13.78
C LYS A 73 -12.34 -2.49 -12.32
N THR A 74 -11.06 -2.27 -12.04
CA THR A 74 -10.64 -1.73 -10.76
C THR A 74 -10.68 -0.20 -10.78
N SER A 75 -10.54 0.43 -9.60
CA SER A 75 -10.43 1.89 -9.49
C SER A 75 -9.00 2.34 -9.80
N SER A 76 -8.85 3.61 -10.16
CA SER A 76 -7.52 4.22 -10.30
C SER A 76 -6.93 4.66 -8.96
N VAL A 77 -7.71 4.59 -7.89
CA VAL A 77 -7.27 4.96 -6.53
C VAL A 77 -7.61 3.85 -5.56
N HIS A 78 -6.64 3.41 -4.76
CA HIS A 78 -6.84 2.43 -3.70
C HIS A 78 -6.10 2.86 -2.45
N PHE A 79 -6.71 2.66 -1.29
CA PHE A 79 -6.06 2.90 0.01
C PHE A 79 -5.60 1.57 0.59
N LEU A 80 -4.31 1.48 0.91
CA LEU A 80 -3.66 0.23 1.31
C LEU A 80 -3.16 0.33 2.74
N ARG A 81 -3.22 -0.79 3.46
CA ARG A 81 -2.64 -0.93 4.78
C ARG A 81 -1.77 -2.18 4.82
N PHE A 82 -0.53 -2.03 5.29
CA PHE A 82 0.40 -3.14 5.47
C PHE A 82 0.65 -3.33 6.96
N GLU A 83 0.18 -4.45 7.51
CA GLU A 83 0.33 -4.77 8.92
C GLU A 83 1.61 -5.57 9.18
N PHE A 84 2.41 -5.13 10.15
CA PHE A 84 3.66 -5.77 10.49
C PHE A 84 3.59 -6.47 11.85
N THR A 85 4.21 -7.64 11.94
CA THR A 85 4.43 -8.33 13.21
C THR A 85 5.52 -7.61 14.01
N THR A 86 5.59 -7.88 15.32
CA THR A 86 6.63 -7.30 16.17
C THR A 86 8.04 -7.63 15.66
N PRO A 87 8.37 -8.87 15.24
CA PRO A 87 9.68 -9.16 14.66
C PRO A 87 9.97 -8.37 13.38
N MET A 88 8.96 -8.17 12.51
CA MET A 88 9.13 -7.38 11.29
C MET A 88 9.43 -5.92 11.61
N LYS A 89 8.73 -5.33 12.57
CA LYS A 89 8.98 -3.95 13.01
C LYS A 89 10.41 -3.80 13.54
N ALA A 90 10.84 -4.75 14.34
CA ALA A 90 12.21 -4.74 14.88
C ALA A 90 13.24 -4.81 13.76
N ALA A 91 13.02 -5.67 12.76
CA ALA A 91 13.92 -5.81 11.62
C ALA A 91 14.00 -4.53 10.80
N ILE A 92 12.87 -3.89 10.53
CA ILE A 92 12.83 -2.63 9.79
C ILE A 92 13.58 -1.53 10.55
N ARG A 93 13.35 -1.42 11.85
CA ARG A 93 13.99 -0.42 12.70
C ARG A 93 15.50 -0.67 12.83
N ALA A 94 15.92 -1.93 12.71
CA ALA A 94 17.34 -2.31 12.74
C ALA A 94 18.05 -2.13 11.38
N GLY A 95 17.31 -1.71 10.35
CA GLY A 95 17.89 -1.43 9.04
C GLY A 95 17.81 -2.55 8.02
N ALA A 96 16.95 -3.56 8.23
CA ALA A 96 16.74 -4.61 7.25
C ALA A 96 16.25 -4.04 5.91
N ALA A 97 16.66 -4.66 4.81
CA ALA A 97 16.23 -4.26 3.49
C ALA A 97 14.72 -4.52 3.32
N VAL A 98 14.02 -3.60 2.68
CA VAL A 98 12.58 -3.71 2.45
C VAL A 98 12.28 -3.44 0.98
N LYS A 99 11.43 -4.28 0.40
CA LYS A 99 10.94 -4.11 -0.97
C LYS A 99 9.44 -3.84 -0.96
N LEU A 100 9.01 -2.98 -1.87
CA LEU A 100 7.61 -2.78 -2.19
C LEU A 100 7.36 -3.37 -3.56
N GLY A 101 6.28 -4.13 -3.73
CA GLY A 101 6.04 -4.76 -5.00
C GLY A 101 4.59 -5.10 -5.26
N CYS A 102 4.38 -5.65 -6.45
CA CYS A 102 3.10 -6.13 -6.91
C CYS A 102 3.32 -7.46 -7.62
N ASP A 103 2.56 -8.49 -7.29
CA ASP A 103 2.64 -9.77 -7.97
C ASP A 103 1.38 -10.10 -8.77
N HIS A 104 0.62 -9.07 -9.15
CA HIS A 104 -0.49 -9.25 -10.07
C HIS A 104 0.04 -9.72 -11.42
N ARG A 105 -0.60 -10.74 -12.01
CA ARG A 105 -0.11 -11.36 -13.25
C ARG A 105 0.05 -10.38 -14.41
N ASN A 106 -0.72 -9.32 -14.43
CA ASN A 106 -0.66 -8.29 -15.48
C ASN A 106 0.23 -7.10 -15.12
N TYR A 107 0.80 -7.08 -13.91
CA TYR A 107 1.72 -6.02 -13.48
C TYR A 107 2.68 -6.54 -12.42
N PRO A 108 3.54 -7.50 -12.75
CA PRO A 108 4.55 -7.96 -11.79
C PRO A 108 5.70 -6.95 -11.74
N ALA A 109 5.95 -6.41 -10.55
CA ALA A 109 7.00 -5.41 -10.36
C ALA A 109 7.43 -5.38 -8.89
N HIS A 110 8.65 -4.96 -8.63
CA HIS A 110 9.10 -4.70 -7.27
C HIS A 110 10.24 -3.70 -7.30
N VAL A 111 10.42 -2.98 -6.19
CA VAL A 111 11.47 -1.99 -6.02
C VAL A 111 11.96 -2.02 -4.58
N ALA A 112 13.28 -1.89 -4.40
CA ALA A 112 13.85 -1.72 -3.06
C ALA A 112 13.56 -0.30 -2.59
N ILE A 113 13.11 -0.17 -1.34
CA ILE A 113 12.88 1.15 -0.75
C ILE A 113 14.24 1.78 -0.46
N ALA A 114 14.46 3.00 -0.96
CA ALA A 114 15.70 3.72 -0.76
C ALA A 114 15.99 3.94 0.74
N PRO A 115 17.26 3.92 1.17
CA PRO A 115 17.60 4.04 2.59
C PRO A 115 17.02 5.27 3.29
N GLU A 116 17.00 6.43 2.64
CA GLU A 116 16.46 7.65 3.22
C GLU A 116 14.94 7.54 3.43
N THR A 117 14.24 7.00 2.44
CA THR A 117 12.80 6.78 2.52
C THR A 117 12.47 5.74 3.59
N LEU A 118 13.25 4.66 3.64
CA LEU A 118 13.06 3.60 4.62
C LEU A 118 13.27 4.11 6.04
N ALA A 119 14.28 4.94 6.26
CA ALA A 119 14.55 5.53 7.57
C ALA A 119 13.35 6.38 8.04
N SER A 120 12.76 7.15 7.14
CA SER A 120 11.57 7.94 7.43
C SER A 120 10.38 7.06 7.78
N LEU A 121 10.14 6.00 7.00
CA LEU A 121 9.03 5.07 7.23
C LEU A 121 9.21 4.27 8.52
N ALA A 122 10.45 3.90 8.86
CA ALA A 122 10.75 3.20 10.11
C ALA A 122 10.35 4.02 11.33
N GLY A 123 10.38 5.33 11.23
CA GLY A 123 9.95 6.23 12.29
C GLY A 123 8.46 6.13 12.62
N ASP A 124 7.65 5.59 11.73
CA ASP A 124 6.22 5.37 11.95
C ASP A 124 5.95 4.08 12.74
N LEU A 125 6.96 3.25 12.97
CA LEU A 125 6.82 1.97 13.68
C LEU A 125 7.27 2.09 15.13
N ARG A 126 6.54 1.45 16.02
CA ARG A 126 6.77 1.50 17.47
C ARG A 126 6.98 0.13 18.07
#